data_22dea5a7431da8bf8c59c81fe6482451
#
_entry.id   22dea5a7431da8bf8c59c81fe6482451
#
_cell.length_a   1.000
_cell.length_b   1.000
_cell.length_c   1.000
_cell.angle_alpha   90.00
_cell.angle_beta   90.00
_cell.angle_gamma   90.00
#
_symmetry.space_group_name_H-M   'P 1'
#
loop_
_entity.id
_entity.type
_entity.pdbx_description
1 polymer ?
#
loop_
_entity_poly.entity_id
_entity_poly.type
_entity_poly.pdbx_seq_one_letter_code
_entity_poly.pdbx_strand_id
1 'polypeptide(L)'
;MKIDNKLTEPVLLNIQSISDDRGFLVPFTDDIDHELFQRCYLVENYGRGIIRGLHYHKIEKKIFTIAHGSAKFITFKLPEEIADRNDREEIKGFALKHPECIKTWVMSNRHHCVLIVPSFYANGWINLEDNTILVSLSSARFEIARE
;
A
#
# COMPACT_ATOMS: atom_id res chain seq x y z
N MET A 1 4.42 8.95 -17.16
CA MET A 1 3.19 9.62 -16.69
C MET A 1 3.35 9.90 -15.20
N LYS A 2 3.26 11.14 -14.80
CA LYS A 2 3.32 11.46 -13.37
C LYS A 2 1.99 11.14 -12.71
N ILE A 3 2.04 10.38 -11.63
CA ILE A 3 0.89 10.14 -10.79
C ILE A 3 0.71 11.33 -9.86
N ASP A 4 -0.39 12.00 -9.99
CA ASP A 4 -0.72 13.19 -9.23
C ASP A 4 -1.67 12.91 -8.07
N ASN A 5 -2.00 13.97 -7.34
CA ASN A 5 -2.85 13.91 -6.15
C ASN A 5 -4.34 13.66 -6.45
N LYS A 6 -4.73 13.53 -7.72
CA LYS A 6 -6.12 13.33 -8.15
C LYS A 6 -6.53 11.87 -8.27
N LEU A 7 -5.65 10.95 -7.91
CA LEU A 7 -5.92 9.52 -7.98
C LEU A 7 -7.11 9.15 -7.09
N THR A 8 -8.10 8.47 -7.67
CA THR A 8 -9.34 8.07 -6.98
C THR A 8 -9.46 6.56 -6.77
N GLU A 9 -8.61 5.77 -7.42
CA GLU A 9 -8.59 4.32 -7.30
C GLU A 9 -7.17 3.81 -7.07
N PRO A 10 -7.00 2.64 -6.42
CA PRO A 10 -5.68 2.04 -6.30
C PRO A 10 -5.06 1.73 -7.66
N VAL A 11 -3.77 1.96 -7.77
CA VAL A 11 -3.01 1.75 -9.01
C VAL A 11 -1.71 1.02 -8.69
N LEU A 12 -1.39 0.02 -9.49
CA LEU A 12 -0.09 -0.67 -9.46
C LEU A 12 0.74 -0.19 -10.65
N LEU A 13 1.88 0.43 -10.36
CA LEU A 13 2.83 0.88 -11.38
C LEU A 13 4.03 -0.04 -11.43
N ASN A 14 4.37 -0.51 -12.62
CA ASN A 14 5.62 -1.22 -12.86
C ASN A 14 6.76 -0.21 -12.95
N ILE A 15 7.84 -0.46 -12.23
CA ILE A 15 9.01 0.41 -12.19
C ILE A 15 10.15 -0.30 -12.89
N GLN A 16 10.73 0.37 -13.88
CA GLN A 16 11.89 -0.15 -14.56
C GLN A 16 13.14 0.06 -13.73
N SER A 17 13.81 -1.03 -13.37
CA SER A 17 15.10 -0.96 -12.70
C SER A 17 16.21 -0.68 -13.70
N ILE A 18 17.29 -0.05 -13.23
CA ILE A 18 18.50 0.21 -13.97
C ILE A 18 19.58 -0.71 -13.42
N SER A 19 20.09 -1.62 -14.26
CA SER A 19 21.06 -2.64 -13.84
C SER A 19 22.39 -2.45 -14.55
N ASP A 20 23.47 -2.71 -13.82
CA ASP A 20 24.83 -2.81 -14.35
C ASP A 20 25.60 -3.93 -13.64
N ASP A 21 26.92 -4.03 -13.84
CA ASP A 21 27.75 -5.08 -13.25
C ASP A 21 27.92 -4.97 -11.73
N ARG A 22 27.50 -3.86 -11.13
CA ARG A 22 27.51 -3.67 -9.66
C ARG A 22 26.22 -4.09 -8.98
N GLY A 23 25.09 -4.18 -9.74
CA GLY A 23 23.77 -4.46 -9.21
C GLY A 23 22.68 -3.65 -9.93
N PHE A 24 21.67 -3.21 -9.19
CA PHE A 24 20.56 -2.48 -9.77
C PHE A 24 20.08 -1.33 -8.87
N LEU A 25 19.44 -0.35 -9.52
CA LEU A 25 18.82 0.80 -8.88
C LEU A 25 17.35 0.85 -9.29
N VAL A 26 16.46 1.10 -8.33
CA VAL A 26 15.02 1.20 -8.57
C VAL A 26 14.54 2.60 -8.21
N PRO A 27 14.30 3.48 -9.21
CA PRO A 27 13.80 4.83 -8.96
C PRO A 27 12.29 4.82 -8.75
N PHE A 28 11.82 4.26 -7.65
CA PHE A 28 10.41 3.92 -7.47
C PHE A 28 9.47 5.12 -7.24
N THR A 29 10.00 6.32 -6.96
CA THR A 29 9.18 7.53 -6.76
C THR A 29 9.36 8.60 -7.83
N ASP A 30 10.18 8.36 -8.86
CA ASP A 30 10.49 9.40 -9.86
C ASP A 30 9.26 9.92 -10.61
N ASP A 31 8.26 9.05 -10.82
CA ASP A 31 7.03 9.40 -11.52
C ASP A 31 5.86 9.76 -10.58
N ILE A 32 6.14 9.93 -9.30
CA ILE A 32 5.13 10.20 -8.27
C ILE A 32 5.28 11.65 -7.79
N ASP A 33 4.14 12.34 -7.66
CA ASP A 33 4.11 13.71 -7.15
C ASP A 33 4.62 13.76 -5.70
N HIS A 34 5.49 14.72 -5.41
CA HIS A 34 6.07 14.94 -4.07
C HIS A 34 5.01 15.15 -2.98
N GLU A 35 3.85 15.65 -3.33
CA GLU A 35 2.74 15.80 -2.38
C GLU A 35 2.23 14.48 -1.82
N LEU A 36 2.54 13.35 -2.48
CA LEU A 36 2.13 12.03 -2.04
C LEU A 36 3.06 11.39 -1.01
N PHE A 37 4.18 12.03 -0.69
CA PHE A 37 5.10 11.48 0.32
C PHE A 37 5.65 12.53 1.26
N GLN A 38 5.01 12.64 2.42
CA GLN A 38 5.44 13.48 3.53
C GLN A 38 6.13 12.68 4.64
N ARG A 39 6.02 11.36 4.58
CA ARG A 39 6.52 10.45 5.60
C ARG A 39 6.91 9.12 4.95
N CYS A 40 7.98 8.52 5.44
CA CYS A 40 8.44 7.20 4.98
C CYS A 40 8.71 6.31 6.20
N TYR A 41 8.33 5.04 6.13
CA TYR A 41 8.66 4.06 7.16
C TYR A 41 8.81 2.66 6.57
N LEU A 42 9.50 1.81 7.31
CA LEU A 42 9.72 0.41 6.97
C LEU A 42 8.86 -0.49 7.86
N VAL A 43 8.38 -1.58 7.29
CA VAL A 43 7.74 -2.65 8.03
C VAL A 43 8.37 -3.97 7.61
N GLU A 44 8.91 -4.72 8.57
CA GLU A 44 9.39 -6.07 8.34
C GLU A 44 8.51 -7.08 9.06
N ASN A 45 8.09 -8.12 8.36
CA ASN A 45 7.45 -9.28 8.95
C ASN A 45 8.44 -10.44 8.94
N TYR A 46 8.78 -10.97 10.12
CA TYR A 46 9.82 -12.01 10.26
C TYR A 46 9.42 -13.32 9.61
N GLY A 47 8.18 -13.74 9.84
CA GLY A 47 7.69 -15.04 9.35
C GLY A 47 6.75 -14.90 8.18
N ARG A 48 6.72 -15.95 7.35
CA ARG A 48 5.72 -16.10 6.29
C ARG A 48 4.31 -16.14 6.87
N GLY A 49 3.36 -15.51 6.18
CA GLY A 49 1.94 -15.59 6.53
C GLY A 49 1.49 -14.63 7.62
N ILE A 50 2.32 -13.65 8.00
CA ILE A 50 1.92 -12.61 8.96
C ILE A 50 1.01 -11.61 8.25
N ILE A 51 -0.13 -11.32 8.86
CA ILE A 51 -1.13 -10.39 8.33
C ILE A 51 -1.01 -9.05 9.05
N ARG A 52 -0.95 -7.97 8.29
CA ARG A 52 -1.06 -6.60 8.78
C ARG A 52 -2.21 -5.89 8.08
N GLY A 53 -2.93 -5.07 8.83
CA GLY A 53 -4.09 -4.34 8.34
C GLY A 53 -5.30 -4.73 9.19
N LEU A 54 -6.49 -4.47 8.89
CA LEU A 54 -7.02 -3.66 7.82
C LEU A 54 -6.96 -2.19 8.23
N HIS A 55 -6.16 -1.42 7.51
CA HIS A 55 -6.03 0.01 7.78
C HIS A 55 -6.91 0.79 6.81
N TYR A 56 -7.45 1.87 7.32
CA TYR A 56 -8.27 2.79 6.56
C TYR A 56 -7.89 4.23 6.90
N HIS A 57 -7.83 5.09 5.90
CA HIS A 57 -7.44 6.49 6.09
C HIS A 57 -8.37 7.40 5.29
N LYS A 58 -8.86 8.46 5.92
CA LYS A 58 -9.70 9.48 5.29
C LYS A 58 -8.90 10.54 4.55
N ILE A 59 -7.73 10.87 5.07
CA ILE A 59 -6.90 11.97 4.57
C ILE A 59 -5.67 11.44 3.85
N GLU A 60 -5.10 10.38 4.36
CA GLU A 60 -3.81 9.85 3.95
C GLU A 60 -3.91 8.98 2.70
N LYS A 61 -3.00 9.19 1.78
CA LYS A 61 -2.73 8.27 0.67
C LYS A 61 -1.46 7.49 0.98
N LYS A 62 -1.42 6.24 0.58
CA LYS A 62 -0.30 5.34 0.83
C LYS A 62 0.36 4.94 -0.48
N ILE A 63 1.68 4.83 -0.42
CA ILE A 63 2.48 4.28 -1.51
C ILE A 63 3.30 3.14 -0.92
N PHE A 64 3.15 1.95 -1.49
CA PHE A 64 3.83 0.75 -1.02
C PHE A 64 4.76 0.19 -2.08
N THR A 65 5.94 -0.24 -1.65
CA THR A 65 6.81 -1.09 -2.46
C THR A 65 7.46 -2.15 -1.58
N ILE A 66 7.83 -3.29 -2.17
CA ILE A 66 8.49 -4.38 -1.46
C ILE A 66 10.00 -4.27 -1.72
N ALA A 67 10.76 -4.01 -0.67
CA ALA A 67 12.21 -3.94 -0.74
C ALA A 67 12.86 -5.33 -0.70
N HIS A 68 12.25 -6.29 0.00
CA HIS A 68 12.72 -7.66 0.09
C HIS A 68 11.53 -8.60 0.26
N GLY A 69 11.54 -9.71 -0.48
CA GLY A 69 10.51 -10.73 -0.38
C GLY A 69 9.31 -10.48 -1.28
N SER A 70 8.14 -10.93 -0.84
CA SER A 70 6.89 -10.80 -1.57
C SER A 70 5.69 -10.74 -0.64
N ALA A 71 4.64 -10.07 -1.09
CA ALA A 71 3.43 -9.87 -0.31
C ALA A 71 2.19 -9.84 -1.20
N LYS A 72 1.06 -10.22 -0.64
CA LYS A 72 -0.25 -10.07 -1.26
C LYS A 72 -1.02 -8.98 -0.51
N PHE A 73 -1.41 -7.95 -1.23
CA PHE A 73 -2.23 -6.85 -0.72
C PHE A 73 -3.68 -7.04 -1.11
N ILE A 74 -4.57 -6.53 -0.28
CA ILE A 74 -5.97 -6.33 -0.61
C ILE A 74 -6.31 -4.86 -0.45
N THR A 75 -7.18 -4.36 -1.33
CA THR A 75 -7.75 -3.01 -1.22
C THR A 75 -9.24 -3.07 -1.51
N PHE A 76 -10.01 -2.30 -0.79
CA PHE A 76 -11.44 -2.14 -1.07
C PHE A 76 -11.94 -0.79 -0.57
N LYS A 77 -12.86 -0.20 -1.31
CA LYS A 77 -13.48 1.07 -0.93
C LYS A 77 -14.53 0.83 0.14
N LEU A 78 -14.46 1.61 1.23
CA LEU A 78 -15.46 1.56 2.29
C LEU A 78 -16.61 2.51 2.00
N PRO A 79 -17.86 2.11 2.28
CA PRO A 79 -18.96 3.05 2.38
C PRO A 79 -18.68 4.11 3.44
N GLU A 80 -19.08 5.33 3.18
CA GLU A 80 -18.80 6.47 4.07
C GLU A 80 -19.26 6.23 5.50
N GLU A 81 -20.42 5.61 5.68
CA GLU A 81 -20.98 5.29 6.98
C GLU A 81 -20.08 4.37 7.82
N ILE A 82 -19.54 3.34 7.20
CA ILE A 82 -18.60 2.41 7.86
C ILE A 82 -17.28 3.10 8.12
N ALA A 83 -16.81 3.90 7.18
CA ALA A 83 -15.61 4.69 7.30
C ALA A 83 -15.67 5.66 8.49
N ASP A 84 -16.80 6.32 8.69
CA ASP A 84 -17.00 7.29 9.76
C ASP A 84 -16.98 6.66 11.15
N ARG A 85 -17.50 5.45 11.28
CA ARG A 85 -17.45 4.72 12.55
C ARG A 85 -16.06 4.18 12.86
N ASN A 86 -15.26 3.91 11.84
CA ASN A 86 -13.89 3.40 11.93
C ASN A 86 -13.76 2.17 12.85
N ASP A 87 -14.74 1.29 12.80
CA ASP A 87 -14.75 0.05 13.58
C ASP A 87 -14.11 -1.08 12.77
N ARG A 88 -13.05 -1.65 13.32
CA ARG A 88 -12.25 -2.68 12.65
C ARG A 88 -13.06 -3.95 12.31
N GLU A 89 -13.96 -4.34 13.20
CA GLU A 89 -14.81 -5.53 12.98
C GLU A 89 -15.87 -5.26 11.93
N GLU A 90 -16.41 -4.04 11.86
CA GLU A 90 -17.32 -3.64 10.76
C GLU A 90 -16.61 -3.62 9.42
N ILE A 91 -15.40 -3.09 9.36
CA ILE A 91 -14.59 -3.06 8.13
C ILE A 91 -14.34 -4.48 7.64
N LYS A 92 -13.95 -5.36 8.54
CA LYS A 92 -13.74 -6.78 8.26
C LYS A 92 -15.03 -7.47 7.82
N GLY A 93 -16.13 -7.19 8.51
CA GLY A 93 -17.45 -7.73 8.18
C GLY A 93 -17.92 -7.29 6.80
N PHE A 94 -17.70 -6.04 6.44
CA PHE A 94 -18.00 -5.52 5.10
C PHE A 94 -17.21 -6.28 4.02
N ALA A 95 -15.92 -6.46 4.23
CA ALA A 95 -15.06 -7.20 3.29
C ALA A 95 -15.54 -8.64 3.09
N LEU A 96 -15.94 -9.31 4.16
CA LEU A 96 -16.46 -10.69 4.10
C LEU A 96 -17.80 -10.79 3.38
N LYS A 97 -18.67 -9.78 3.50
CA LYS A 97 -19.99 -9.74 2.85
C LYS A 97 -19.93 -9.31 1.38
N HIS A 98 -18.88 -8.57 1.01
CA HIS A 98 -18.76 -7.97 -0.33
C HIS A 98 -17.40 -8.34 -0.97
N PRO A 99 -17.13 -9.64 -1.18
CA PRO A 99 -15.85 -10.07 -1.77
C PRO A 99 -15.63 -9.51 -3.18
N GLU A 100 -16.68 -9.16 -3.88
CA GLU A 100 -16.62 -8.53 -5.21
C GLU A 100 -15.98 -7.14 -5.21
N CYS A 101 -15.95 -6.47 -4.04
CA CYS A 101 -15.31 -5.16 -3.88
C CYS A 101 -13.80 -5.25 -3.62
N ILE A 102 -13.30 -6.43 -3.29
CA ILE A 102 -11.90 -6.63 -2.92
C ILE A 102 -11.05 -6.79 -4.16
N LYS A 103 -10.05 -5.92 -4.31
CA LYS A 103 -8.96 -6.11 -5.28
C LYS A 103 -7.73 -6.68 -4.58
N THR A 104 -7.07 -7.61 -5.23
CA THR A 104 -5.83 -8.22 -4.74
C THR A 104 -4.66 -7.82 -5.63
N TRP A 105 -3.50 -7.65 -4.99
CA TRP A 105 -2.27 -7.22 -5.64
C TRP A 105 -1.13 -8.06 -5.09
N VAL A 106 -0.34 -8.69 -5.97
CA VAL A 106 0.86 -9.41 -5.55
C VAL A 106 2.07 -8.56 -5.92
N MET A 107 2.93 -8.33 -4.94
CA MET A 107 4.13 -7.50 -5.08
C MET A 107 5.36 -8.28 -4.65
N SER A 108 6.45 -8.10 -5.36
CA SER A 108 7.71 -8.78 -5.10
C SER A 108 8.90 -7.89 -5.49
N ASN A 109 10.01 -8.03 -4.78
CA ASN A 109 11.26 -7.39 -5.17
C ASN A 109 11.89 -7.98 -6.44
N ARG A 110 11.33 -9.07 -6.96
CA ARG A 110 11.77 -9.68 -8.23
C ARG A 110 11.13 -9.03 -9.44
N HIS A 111 10.08 -8.26 -9.23
CA HIS A 111 9.41 -7.46 -10.24
C HIS A 111 9.01 -6.13 -9.59
N HIS A 112 9.86 -5.12 -9.76
CA HIS A 112 9.70 -3.86 -9.04
C HIS A 112 8.44 -3.12 -9.45
N CYS A 113 7.62 -2.78 -8.47
CA CYS A 113 6.38 -2.06 -8.67
C CYS A 113 6.03 -1.23 -7.42
N VAL A 114 5.13 -0.29 -7.60
CA VAL A 114 4.56 0.51 -6.51
C VAL A 114 3.05 0.39 -6.54
N LEU A 115 2.45 0.17 -5.38
CA LEU A 115 1.01 0.22 -5.20
C LEU A 115 0.65 1.54 -4.53
N ILE A 116 -0.17 2.34 -5.19
CA ILE A 116 -0.68 3.60 -4.66
C ILE A 116 -2.13 3.39 -4.24
N VAL A 117 -2.41 3.63 -2.96
CA VAL A 117 -3.75 3.48 -2.38
C VAL A 117 -4.26 4.85 -1.96
N PRO A 118 -5.30 5.37 -2.64
CA PRO A 118 -5.88 6.66 -2.28
C PRO A 118 -6.66 6.59 -0.97
N SER A 119 -7.05 7.76 -0.46
CA SER A 119 -7.92 7.88 0.70
C SER A 119 -9.24 7.15 0.47
N PHE A 120 -9.91 6.77 1.54
CA PHE A 120 -11.18 6.02 1.54
C PHE A 120 -11.09 4.56 1.08
N TYR A 121 -9.89 4.03 0.92
CA TYR A 121 -9.68 2.62 0.64
C TYR A 121 -9.06 1.94 1.86
N ALA A 122 -9.69 0.88 2.32
CA ALA A 122 -9.08 -0.02 3.29
C ALA A 122 -8.00 -0.85 2.62
N ASN A 123 -6.93 -1.12 3.34
CA ASN A 123 -5.84 -1.94 2.82
C ASN A 123 -5.27 -2.85 3.92
N GLY A 124 -4.74 -3.96 3.49
CA GLY A 124 -4.06 -4.91 4.34
C GLY A 124 -3.16 -5.79 3.49
N TRP A 125 -2.25 -6.49 4.13
CA TRP A 125 -1.34 -7.37 3.40
C TRP A 125 -0.87 -8.54 4.23
N ILE A 126 -0.48 -9.59 3.52
CA ILE A 126 0.12 -10.79 4.07
C ILE A 126 1.43 -11.03 3.33
N ASN A 127 2.52 -11.29 4.07
CA ASN A 127 3.77 -11.65 3.43
C ASN A 127 3.74 -13.13 2.99
N LEU A 128 4.31 -13.38 1.83
CA LEU A 128 4.38 -14.71 1.20
C LEU A 128 5.72 -15.39 1.46
N GLU A 129 6.70 -14.67 1.96
CA GLU A 129 8.04 -15.14 2.29
C GLU A 129 8.46 -14.64 3.66
N ASP A 130 9.44 -15.31 4.28
CA ASP A 130 10.05 -14.83 5.51
C ASP A 130 10.80 -13.52 5.27
N ASN A 131 10.88 -12.69 6.30
CA ASN A 131 11.66 -11.44 6.29
C ASN A 131 11.28 -10.48 5.17
N THR A 132 10.00 -10.44 4.79
CA THR A 132 9.50 -9.49 3.80
C THR A 132 9.52 -8.08 4.35
N ILE A 133 10.12 -7.15 3.60
CA ILE A 133 10.29 -5.75 3.98
C ILE A 133 9.45 -4.87 3.04
N LEU A 134 8.52 -4.15 3.65
CA LEU A 134 7.69 -3.14 3.01
C LEU A 134 8.29 -1.76 3.24
N VAL A 135 8.38 -0.96 2.19
CA VAL A 135 8.61 0.48 2.29
C VAL A 135 7.27 1.16 2.07
N SER A 136 6.85 1.97 3.03
CA SER A 136 5.60 2.71 2.97
C SER A 136 5.87 4.20 2.97
N LEU A 137 5.32 4.90 1.99
CA LEU A 137 5.28 6.35 1.93
C LEU A 137 3.85 6.80 2.22
N SER A 138 3.73 7.94 2.87
CA SER A 138 2.44 8.52 3.22
C SER A 138 2.36 9.97 2.80
N SER A 139 1.19 10.39 2.31
CA SER A 139 0.91 11.78 1.94
C SER A 139 0.68 12.70 3.13
N ALA A 140 0.61 12.15 4.35
CA ALA A 140 0.37 12.92 5.56
C ALA A 140 1.44 12.65 6.62
N ARG A 141 1.74 13.66 7.43
CA ARG A 141 2.59 13.50 8.62
C ARG A 141 1.87 12.67 9.67
N PHE A 142 2.63 12.08 10.57
CA PHE A 142 2.09 11.19 11.59
C PHE A 142 0.98 11.82 12.44
N GLU A 143 1.12 13.09 12.80
CA GLU A 143 0.13 13.81 13.61
C GLU A 143 -1.25 13.90 12.92
N ILE A 144 -1.24 13.96 11.59
CA ILE A 144 -2.46 14.05 10.77
C ILE A 144 -2.99 12.65 10.47
N ALA A 145 -2.12 11.67 10.28
CA ALA A 145 -2.48 10.31 9.94
C ALA A 145 -3.14 9.53 11.08
N ARG A 146 -3.12 10.07 12.29
CA ARG A 146 -3.70 9.45 13.48
C ARG A 146 -5.24 9.42 13.52
N GLU A 147 -5.88 10.07 12.63
CA GLU A 147 -7.35 10.15 12.61
C GLU A 147 -8.03 8.81 12.32
#